data_964824560b2959cc587d77a524f960b4
#
_entry.id   964824560b2959cc587d77a524f960b4
#
_cell.length_a   1.000
_cell.length_b   1.000
_cell.length_c   1.000
_cell.angle_alpha   90.00
_cell.angle_beta   90.00
_cell.angle_gamma   90.00
#
_symmetry.space_group_name_H-M   'P 1'
#
loop_
_entity.id
_entity.type
_entity.pdbx_description
1 polymer ?
#
loop_
_entity_poly.entity_id
_entity_poly.type
_entity_poly.pdbx_seq_one_letter_code
_entity_poly.pdbx_strand_id
1 'polypeptide(L)'
;RSGIAHIKLDEDLVPYLFDLKNRFTSYGLRNILCMKSQYSIRLYELLKSYKIQVTKTFTIEEFKKLLMIEDIKSYNRFPDLRRKVLEPAMKEINEYTDIDVTYREILKGRKVIKLEFHIKDKEQLLAYAAYRKTCNILNLDMDE
;
A
#
# COMPACT_ATOMS: atom_id res chain seq x y z
N ARG A 1 -1.13 -34.06 12.13
CA ARG A 1 -1.83 -33.55 13.32
C ARG A 1 -2.12 -32.08 13.09
N SER A 2 -3.38 -31.75 12.80
CA SER A 2 -3.86 -30.37 12.74
C SER A 2 -4.04 -29.88 14.19
N GLY A 3 -3.20 -28.95 14.63
CA GLY A 3 -3.37 -28.31 15.92
C GLY A 3 -4.47 -27.23 15.79
N ILE A 4 -5.53 -27.34 16.58
CA ILE A 4 -6.55 -26.30 16.70
C ILE A 4 -6.16 -25.46 17.93
N ALA A 5 -5.92 -24.17 17.72
CA ALA A 5 -5.75 -23.22 18.82
C ALA A 5 -7.08 -22.54 19.13
N HIS A 6 -7.57 -22.71 20.37
CA HIS A 6 -8.73 -21.96 20.87
C HIS A 6 -8.22 -20.69 21.54
N ILE A 7 -8.56 -19.53 20.95
CA ILE A 7 -8.27 -18.22 21.52
C ILE A 7 -9.56 -17.68 22.10
N LYS A 8 -9.61 -17.50 23.45
CA LYS A 8 -10.71 -16.80 24.12
C LYS A 8 -10.29 -15.36 24.33
N LEU A 9 -11.04 -14.44 23.71
CA LEU A 9 -10.88 -13.02 23.96
C LEU A 9 -11.58 -12.64 25.25
N ASP A 10 -10.91 -11.83 26.07
CA ASP A 10 -11.49 -11.26 27.28
C ASP A 10 -12.62 -10.28 26.87
N GLU A 11 -13.76 -10.36 27.54
CA GLU A 11 -14.92 -9.51 27.27
C GLU A 11 -14.61 -8.02 27.45
N ASP A 12 -13.66 -7.70 28.33
CA ASP A 12 -13.18 -6.33 28.54
C ASP A 12 -12.37 -5.76 27.35
N LEU A 13 -11.85 -6.62 26.47
CA LEU A 13 -11.14 -6.21 25.25
C LEU A 13 -12.07 -5.94 24.07
N VAL A 14 -13.31 -6.43 24.12
CA VAL A 14 -14.26 -6.31 23.00
C VAL A 14 -14.55 -4.84 22.62
N PRO A 15 -14.78 -3.88 23.56
CA PRO A 15 -14.98 -2.48 23.23
C PRO A 15 -13.76 -1.86 22.54
N TYR A 16 -12.55 -2.23 22.98
CA TYR A 16 -11.31 -1.74 22.37
C TYR A 16 -11.11 -2.27 20.96
N LEU A 17 -11.51 -3.50 20.68
CA LEU A 17 -11.45 -4.08 19.34
C LEU A 17 -12.46 -3.42 18.40
N PHE A 18 -13.65 -3.05 18.88
CA PHE A 18 -14.65 -2.29 18.10
C PHE A 18 -14.17 -0.86 17.81
N ASP A 19 -13.54 -0.19 18.78
CA ASP A 19 -12.98 1.16 18.59
C ASP A 19 -11.77 1.13 17.66
N LEU A 20 -10.95 0.09 17.74
CA LEU A 20 -9.88 -0.21 16.80
C LEU A 20 -10.39 -0.36 15.36
N LYS A 21 -11.53 -1.06 15.17
CA LYS A 21 -12.15 -1.22 13.84
C LYS A 21 -12.53 0.13 13.20
N ASN A 22 -12.89 1.11 14.01
CA ASN A 22 -13.24 2.45 13.52
C ASN A 22 -12.04 3.37 13.31
N ARG A 23 -10.90 3.09 13.95
CA ARG A 23 -9.69 3.92 13.92
C ARG A 23 -8.59 3.35 13.03
N PHE A 24 -8.59 2.04 12.79
CA PHE A 24 -7.61 1.38 11.94
C PHE A 24 -8.07 1.36 10.48
N THR A 25 -7.10 1.53 9.60
CA THR A 25 -7.29 1.31 8.17
C THR A 25 -7.75 -0.11 7.95
N SER A 26 -9.01 -0.28 7.57
CA SER A 26 -9.54 -1.58 7.20
C SER A 26 -8.95 -1.97 5.86
N TYR A 27 -8.12 -2.99 5.84
CA TYR A 27 -7.68 -3.65 4.63
C TYR A 27 -8.17 -5.08 4.61
N GLY A 28 -8.57 -5.55 3.44
CA GLY A 28 -9.06 -6.90 3.30
C GLY A 28 -7.96 -7.92 3.60
N LEU A 29 -8.18 -8.81 4.56
CA LEU A 29 -7.27 -9.93 4.85
C LEU A 29 -6.89 -10.70 3.58
N ARG A 30 -7.82 -10.81 2.63
CA ARG A 30 -7.61 -11.43 1.32
C ARG A 30 -6.43 -10.81 0.56
N ASN A 31 -6.28 -9.49 0.62
CA ASN A 31 -5.20 -8.77 -0.07
C ASN A 31 -3.83 -9.18 0.47
N ILE A 32 -3.73 -9.36 1.78
CA ILE A 32 -2.48 -9.76 2.44
C ILE A 32 -2.15 -11.22 2.15
N LEU A 33 -3.14 -12.12 2.18
CA LEU A 33 -2.93 -13.55 1.98
C LEU A 33 -2.40 -13.91 0.57
N CYS A 34 -2.64 -13.05 -0.42
CA CYS A 34 -2.13 -13.26 -1.77
C CYS A 34 -0.69 -12.80 -1.96
N MET A 35 -0.16 -11.95 -1.07
CA MET A 35 1.20 -11.44 -1.15
C MET A 35 2.20 -12.41 -0.53
N LYS A 36 3.31 -12.66 -1.21
CA LYS A 36 4.36 -13.59 -0.77
C LYS A 36 5.47 -12.89 0.01
N SER A 37 5.74 -11.64 -0.33
CA SER A 37 6.82 -10.87 0.29
C SER A 37 6.34 -10.13 1.53
N GLN A 38 7.05 -10.30 2.65
CA GLN A 38 6.81 -9.51 3.85
C GLN A 38 6.99 -8.00 3.61
N TYR A 39 7.84 -7.61 2.66
CA TYR A 39 8.04 -6.21 2.29
C TYR A 39 6.84 -5.65 1.55
N SER A 40 6.20 -6.46 0.72
CA SER A 40 4.96 -6.10 0.02
C SER A 40 3.84 -5.84 1.01
N ILE A 41 3.68 -6.70 2.01
CA ILE A 41 2.67 -6.56 3.07
C ILE A 41 2.91 -5.28 3.85
N ARG A 42 4.13 -5.05 4.34
CA ARG A 42 4.48 -3.83 5.11
C ARG A 42 4.29 -2.56 4.31
N LEU A 43 4.72 -2.57 3.04
CA LEU A 43 4.54 -1.41 2.16
C LEU A 43 3.06 -1.16 1.88
N TYR A 44 2.27 -2.20 1.64
CA TYR A 44 0.83 -2.06 1.46
C TYR A 44 0.14 -1.46 2.70
N GLU A 45 0.42 -1.99 3.88
CA GLU A 45 -0.12 -1.47 5.14
C GLU A 45 0.25 0.00 5.35
N LEU A 46 1.52 0.35 5.09
CA LEU A 46 2.00 1.72 5.17
C LEU A 46 1.25 2.65 4.21
N LEU A 47 1.16 2.28 2.94
CA LEU A 47 0.51 3.10 1.92
C LEU A 47 -1.01 3.19 2.12
N LYS A 48 -1.63 2.12 2.57
CA LYS A 48 -3.07 2.10 2.90
C LYS A 48 -3.43 2.94 4.13
N SER A 49 -2.50 3.16 5.05
CA SER A 49 -2.70 4.04 6.21
C SER A 49 -2.87 5.50 5.83
N TYR A 50 -2.39 5.90 4.66
CA TYR A 50 -2.64 7.23 4.11
C TYR A 50 -4.00 7.28 3.39
N LYS A 51 -4.67 8.43 3.47
CA LYS A 51 -5.94 8.61 2.75
C LYS A 51 -5.70 8.48 1.24
N ILE A 52 -6.63 7.84 0.59
CA ILE A 52 -6.64 7.51 -0.83
C ILE A 52 -6.49 8.79 -1.69
N GLN A 53 -5.83 8.68 -2.84
CA GLN A 53 -5.44 9.77 -3.75
C GLN A 53 -4.43 10.75 -3.13
N VAL A 54 -3.40 10.21 -2.52
CA VAL A 54 -2.35 11.01 -1.88
C VAL A 54 -1.00 10.70 -2.52
N THR A 55 -0.21 11.74 -2.66
CA THR A 55 1.21 11.63 -2.93
C THR A 55 1.97 11.63 -1.61
N LYS A 56 2.81 10.62 -1.39
CA LYS A 56 3.69 10.52 -0.21
C LYS A 56 5.14 10.38 -0.62
N THR A 57 5.97 11.16 0.02
CA THR A 57 7.41 11.17 -0.23
C THR A 57 8.16 10.75 1.02
N PHE A 58 9.10 9.82 0.85
CA PHE A 58 9.99 9.35 1.91
C PHE A 58 11.45 9.51 1.44
N THR A 59 12.35 9.85 2.35
CA THR A 59 13.77 9.67 2.11
C THR A 59 14.09 8.17 2.04
N ILE A 60 15.22 7.80 1.45
CA ILE A 60 15.62 6.37 1.40
C ILE A 60 15.81 5.82 2.81
N GLU A 61 16.35 6.60 3.72
CA GLU A 61 16.54 6.22 5.12
C GLU A 61 15.21 5.99 5.84
N GLU A 62 14.24 6.91 5.70
CA GLU A 62 12.89 6.75 6.26
C GLU A 62 12.18 5.52 5.67
N PHE A 63 12.26 5.33 4.36
CA PHE A 63 11.67 4.18 3.68
C PHE A 63 12.23 2.86 4.22
N LYS A 64 13.55 2.76 4.37
CA LYS A 64 14.21 1.58 4.93
C LYS A 64 13.78 1.33 6.38
N LYS A 65 13.68 2.37 7.20
CA LYS A 65 13.25 2.28 8.59
C LYS A 65 11.79 1.82 8.71
N LEU A 66 10.89 2.37 7.89
CA LEU A 66 9.48 1.98 7.88
C LEU A 66 9.27 0.52 7.46
N LEU A 67 10.12 -0.01 6.59
CA LEU A 67 10.11 -1.42 6.21
C LEU A 67 10.94 -2.31 7.14
N MET A 68 11.59 -1.75 8.17
CA MET A 68 12.49 -2.46 9.11
C MET A 68 13.63 -3.21 8.39
N ILE A 69 14.28 -2.53 7.46
CA ILE A 69 15.38 -3.06 6.65
C ILE A 69 16.65 -2.19 6.70
N GLU A 70 16.72 -1.26 7.65
CA GLU A 70 17.87 -0.34 7.80
C GLU A 70 19.19 -1.07 8.07
N ASP A 71 19.15 -2.20 8.78
CA ASP A 71 20.33 -2.98 9.15
C ASP A 71 20.84 -3.90 8.03
N ILE A 72 20.10 -4.02 6.93
CA ILE A 72 20.47 -4.88 5.81
C ILE A 72 21.46 -4.17 4.89
N LYS A 73 22.75 -4.47 5.05
CA LYS A 73 23.84 -3.81 4.32
C LYS A 73 23.69 -3.87 2.78
N SER A 74 23.15 -4.94 2.23
CA SER A 74 22.95 -5.07 0.78
C SER A 74 21.96 -4.03 0.23
N TYR A 75 21.06 -3.50 1.04
CA TYR A 75 20.10 -2.47 0.65
C TYR A 75 20.62 -1.03 0.80
N ASN A 76 21.90 -0.86 1.15
CA ASN A 76 22.56 0.44 1.07
C ASN A 76 22.83 0.85 -0.39
N ARG A 77 22.86 -0.11 -1.29
CA ARG A 77 22.89 0.16 -2.73
C ARG A 77 21.45 0.24 -3.25
N PHE A 78 21.04 1.39 -3.73
CA PHE A 78 19.68 1.60 -4.22
C PHE A 78 19.24 0.61 -5.33
N PRO A 79 20.07 0.22 -6.30
CA PRO A 79 19.69 -0.78 -7.29
C PRO A 79 19.30 -2.14 -6.67
N ASP A 80 19.93 -2.54 -5.58
CA ASP A 80 19.60 -3.78 -4.89
C ASP A 80 18.30 -3.64 -4.08
N LEU A 81 18.10 -2.51 -3.41
CA LEU A 81 16.85 -2.15 -2.74
C LEU A 81 15.68 -2.14 -3.73
N ARG A 82 15.87 -1.50 -4.88
CA ARG A 82 14.86 -1.45 -5.95
C ARG A 82 14.47 -2.84 -6.43
N ARG A 83 15.46 -3.62 -6.86
CA ARG A 83 15.23 -4.95 -7.47
C ARG A 83 14.66 -5.97 -6.50
N LYS A 84 15.11 -5.97 -5.23
CA LYS A 84 14.76 -7.00 -4.25
C LYS A 84 13.57 -6.66 -3.37
N VAL A 85 13.27 -5.38 -3.20
CA VAL A 85 12.21 -4.91 -2.29
C VAL A 85 11.14 -4.13 -3.03
N LEU A 86 11.53 -3.03 -3.68
CA LEU A 86 10.58 -2.06 -4.22
C LEU A 86 9.79 -2.59 -5.42
N GLU A 87 10.45 -3.09 -6.46
CA GLU A 87 9.78 -3.61 -7.66
C GLU A 87 8.89 -4.82 -7.38
N PRO A 88 9.33 -5.85 -6.63
CA PRO A 88 8.46 -6.96 -6.26
C PRO A 88 7.25 -6.52 -5.42
N ALA A 89 7.46 -5.60 -4.46
CA ALA A 89 6.37 -5.08 -3.64
C ALA A 89 5.35 -4.31 -4.46
N MET A 90 5.80 -3.44 -5.37
CA MET A 90 4.91 -2.70 -6.27
C MET A 90 4.08 -3.62 -7.15
N LYS A 91 4.71 -4.68 -7.70
CA LYS A 91 4.01 -5.67 -8.51
C LYS A 91 2.92 -6.39 -7.71
N GLU A 92 3.25 -6.91 -6.54
CA GLU A 92 2.28 -7.64 -5.70
C GLU A 92 1.14 -6.75 -5.22
N ILE A 93 1.43 -5.52 -4.80
CA ILE A 93 0.41 -4.55 -4.37
C ILE A 93 -0.55 -4.25 -5.52
N ASN A 94 -0.04 -3.95 -6.70
CA ASN A 94 -0.86 -3.60 -7.84
C ASN A 94 -1.65 -4.81 -8.39
N GLU A 95 -1.14 -6.03 -8.24
CA GLU A 95 -1.81 -7.25 -8.71
C GLU A 95 -2.90 -7.72 -7.75
N TYR A 96 -2.62 -7.71 -6.44
CA TYR A 96 -3.46 -8.42 -5.46
C TYR A 96 -4.26 -7.53 -4.52
N THR A 97 -4.04 -6.21 -4.52
CA THR A 97 -4.71 -5.33 -3.57
C THR A 97 -5.73 -4.38 -4.21
N ASP A 98 -6.45 -3.66 -3.36
CA ASP A 98 -7.46 -2.68 -3.70
C ASP A 98 -6.91 -1.28 -4.03
N ILE A 99 -5.59 -1.11 -3.98
CA ILE A 99 -4.92 0.13 -4.38
C ILE A 99 -4.05 -0.06 -5.61
N ASP A 100 -3.92 1.00 -6.38
CA ASP A 100 -2.97 1.13 -7.47
C ASP A 100 -1.89 2.14 -7.09
N VAL A 101 -0.64 1.72 -7.16
CA VAL A 101 0.48 2.51 -6.68
C VAL A 101 1.54 2.65 -7.76
N THR A 102 1.97 3.87 -7.99
CA THR A 102 3.16 4.17 -8.79
C THR A 102 4.17 4.91 -7.94
N TYR A 103 5.43 4.89 -8.33
CA TYR A 103 6.44 5.66 -7.63
C TYR A 103 7.36 6.40 -8.60
N ARG A 104 7.99 7.45 -8.10
CA ARG A 104 9.00 8.25 -8.79
C ARG A 104 10.23 8.38 -7.91
N GLU A 105 11.41 8.23 -8.51
CA GLU A 105 12.71 8.45 -7.87
C GLU A 105 13.09 9.93 -7.94
N ILE A 106 13.41 10.52 -6.79
CA ILE A 106 13.93 11.88 -6.69
C ILE A 106 15.44 11.80 -6.48
N LEU A 107 16.18 12.36 -7.42
CA LEU A 107 17.64 12.30 -7.44
C LEU A 107 18.26 13.62 -6.96
N LYS A 108 19.44 13.49 -6.33
CA LYS A 108 20.39 14.59 -6.15
C LYS A 108 21.69 14.17 -6.85
N GLY A 109 21.95 14.79 -7.99
CA GLY A 109 23.01 14.33 -8.90
C GLY A 109 22.68 12.93 -9.45
N ARG A 110 23.56 11.96 -9.18
CA ARG A 110 23.39 10.55 -9.59
C ARG A 110 22.78 9.65 -8.50
N LYS A 111 22.52 10.19 -7.31
CA LYS A 111 22.04 9.43 -6.17
C LYS A 111 20.54 9.64 -5.99
N VAL A 112 19.79 8.55 -5.87
CA VAL A 112 18.39 8.60 -5.45
C VAL A 112 18.34 8.92 -3.97
N ILE A 113 17.63 10.00 -3.61
CA ILE A 113 17.53 10.48 -2.23
C ILE A 113 16.15 10.30 -1.63
N LYS A 114 15.11 10.29 -2.45
CA LYS A 114 13.73 10.13 -2.02
C LYS A 114 12.95 9.28 -3.00
N LEU A 115 11.88 8.67 -2.50
CA LEU A 115 10.84 7.98 -3.25
C LEU A 115 9.52 8.70 -3.03
N GLU A 116 8.86 9.04 -4.12
CA GLU A 116 7.54 9.66 -4.12
C GLU A 116 6.52 8.63 -4.64
N PHE A 117 5.57 8.26 -3.80
CA PHE A 117 4.51 7.30 -4.12
C PHE A 117 3.22 8.04 -4.43
N HIS A 118 2.55 7.63 -5.50
CA HIS A 118 1.22 8.06 -5.87
C HIS A 118 0.25 6.91 -5.66
N ILE A 119 -0.71 7.10 -4.76
CA ILE A 119 -1.64 6.07 -4.30
C ILE A 119 -3.03 6.39 -4.83
N LYS A 120 -3.67 5.43 -5.49
CA LYS A 120 -5.04 5.53 -6.01
C LYS A 120 -5.87 4.36 -5.53
N ASP A 121 -7.14 4.60 -5.25
CA ASP A 121 -8.09 3.53 -4.95
C ASP A 121 -8.66 2.94 -6.25
N LYS A 122 -8.62 1.63 -6.39
CA LYS A 122 -9.14 0.94 -7.58
C LYS A 122 -10.65 1.03 -7.69
N GLU A 123 -11.39 1.01 -6.58
CA GLU A 123 -12.83 1.15 -6.57
C GLU A 123 -13.26 2.52 -7.08
N GLN A 124 -12.56 3.58 -6.65
CA GLN A 124 -12.82 4.93 -7.16
C GLN A 124 -12.49 5.07 -8.63
N LEU A 125 -11.40 4.46 -9.09
CA LEU A 125 -11.04 4.45 -10.52
C LEU A 125 -12.10 3.74 -11.36
N LEU A 126 -12.61 2.61 -10.89
CA LEU A 126 -13.68 1.86 -11.57
C LEU A 126 -15.01 2.63 -11.57
N ALA A 127 -15.36 3.23 -10.44
CA ALA A 127 -16.56 4.06 -10.32
C ALA A 127 -16.51 5.28 -11.26
N TYR A 128 -15.35 5.96 -11.32
CA TYR A 128 -15.14 7.09 -12.23
C TYR A 128 -15.19 6.66 -13.69
N ALA A 129 -14.59 5.53 -14.05
CA ALA A 129 -14.62 5.00 -15.40
C ALA A 129 -16.06 4.62 -15.84
N ALA A 130 -16.84 4.02 -14.92
CA ALA A 130 -18.24 3.69 -15.14
C ALA A 130 -19.09 4.95 -15.34
N TYR A 131 -18.87 5.97 -14.50
CA TYR A 131 -19.55 7.27 -14.62
C TYR A 131 -19.25 7.94 -15.97
N ARG A 132 -17.96 8.02 -16.37
CA ARG A 132 -17.57 8.56 -17.69
C ARG A 132 -18.24 7.83 -18.83
N LYS A 133 -18.30 6.50 -18.78
CA LYS A 133 -18.98 5.69 -19.80
C LYS A 133 -20.47 6.04 -19.90
N THR A 134 -21.12 6.22 -18.76
CA THR A 134 -22.53 6.60 -18.69
C THR A 134 -22.76 8.01 -19.27
N CYS A 135 -21.93 8.98 -18.90
CA CYS A 135 -22.00 10.34 -19.45
C CYS A 135 -21.84 10.35 -20.97
N ASN A 136 -20.88 9.59 -21.50
CA ASN A 136 -20.67 9.48 -22.95
C ASN A 136 -21.88 8.86 -23.67
N ILE A 137 -22.55 7.88 -23.06
CA ILE A 137 -23.78 7.26 -23.61
C ILE A 137 -24.94 8.27 -23.64
N LEU A 138 -25.03 9.12 -22.62
CA LEU A 138 -26.10 10.10 -22.46
C LEU A 138 -25.79 11.44 -23.12
N ASN A 139 -24.64 11.59 -23.81
CA ASN A 139 -24.16 12.86 -24.43
C ASN A 139 -24.17 14.04 -23.44
N LEU A 140 -23.84 13.77 -22.17
CA LEU A 140 -23.68 14.80 -21.16
C LEU A 140 -22.26 15.36 -21.19
N ASP A 141 -22.15 16.68 -21.37
CA ASP A 141 -20.85 17.37 -21.31
C ASP A 141 -20.26 17.25 -19.89
N MET A 142 -18.98 16.95 -19.83
CA MET A 142 -18.25 16.73 -18.58
C MET A 142 -17.53 17.99 -18.06
N ASP A 143 -17.81 19.14 -18.68
CA ASP A 143 -17.19 20.41 -18.29
C ASP A 143 -18.13 21.20 -17.35
N GLU A 144 -18.06 20.84 -16.10
CA GLU A 144 -18.31 21.75 -14.97
C GLU A 144 -17.54 21.31 -13.74
#